data_ee8c577c41e3a8afc1875ffd2342f506
#
_entry.id   ee8c577c41e3a8afc1875ffd2342f506
#
_cell.length_a   1.000
_cell.length_b   1.000
_cell.length_c   1.000
_cell.angle_alpha   90.00
_cell.angle_beta   90.00
_cell.angle_gamma   90.00
#
_symmetry.space_group_name_H-M   'P 1'
#
loop_
_entity.id
_entity.type
_entity.pdbx_description
1 polymer ?
#
loop_
_entity_poly.entity_id
_entity_poly.type
_entity_poly.pdbx_seq_one_letter_code
_entity_poly.pdbx_strand_id
1 'polypeptide(L)'
;MSNVEFNPVDHPHRRFNPLTGQWVLVSPHRAKRPWSGADEKPAIDELPSYDEKCFLCPTNERVSGDVNPDYQGTYVFKNDFAALMVDSPDAPESDNPLFKTQGVRGLSRVICFSPDHSKTLPELPVEKIRGVIETWNEQIEELGKEYVWVQAFENKGETMGCSQPHPHGQIWANSFLPNEIERKEHNLKAYYQEHGSNLLVDYVQAELKDGSRIVVETEHWLAVVPYWAAWPFETMLLPKTHIRRMSELSDEQRDDLARAIKKLTSRYDNLFQCSFPYSMGWHYAPFFEQGTDIDHWQLHALFYPPLLRSATIRKFMVGYEMLAESQRDLTAEQAAQRLRDVSDVHYKEC
;
A
#
# COMPACT_ATOMS: atom_id res chain seq x y z
N MET A 1 10.82 43.03 -15.89
CA MET A 1 10.40 41.78 -15.21
C MET A 1 11.39 40.72 -15.65
N SER A 2 12.22 40.20 -14.73
CA SER A 2 13.18 39.13 -15.03
C SER A 2 12.39 37.92 -15.52
N ASN A 3 12.67 37.42 -16.71
CA ASN A 3 12.17 36.15 -17.20
C ASN A 3 12.75 35.02 -16.28
N VAL A 4 12.08 34.75 -15.17
CA VAL A 4 12.42 33.61 -14.32
C VAL A 4 11.87 32.38 -15.03
N GLU A 5 12.74 31.51 -15.49
CA GLU A 5 12.36 30.23 -16.10
C GLU A 5 11.71 29.32 -15.04
N PHE A 6 10.68 28.55 -15.43
CA PHE A 6 10.02 27.62 -14.55
C PHE A 6 10.96 26.49 -14.12
N ASN A 7 11.10 26.31 -12.80
CA ASN A 7 11.89 25.25 -12.21
C ASN A 7 11.00 24.40 -11.27
N PRO A 8 10.73 23.12 -11.56
CA PRO A 8 9.85 22.28 -10.73
C PRO A 8 10.42 21.97 -9.33
N VAL A 9 11.71 22.23 -9.09
CA VAL A 9 12.35 22.05 -7.76
C VAL A 9 12.11 23.27 -6.85
N ASP A 10 11.77 24.43 -7.42
CA ASP A 10 11.63 25.70 -6.67
C ASP A 10 10.21 26.28 -6.75
N HIS A 11 9.52 26.10 -7.87
CA HIS A 11 8.24 26.74 -8.11
C HIS A 11 7.05 25.84 -7.80
N PRO A 12 5.98 26.38 -7.19
CA PRO A 12 4.74 25.65 -7.00
C PRO A 12 4.13 25.22 -8.33
N HIS A 13 3.63 23.99 -8.36
CA HIS A 13 2.97 23.42 -9.54
C HIS A 13 2.00 22.31 -9.14
N ARG A 14 1.17 21.88 -10.06
CA ARG A 14 0.28 20.75 -9.87
C ARG A 14 0.73 19.57 -10.73
N ARG A 15 0.61 18.36 -10.18
CA ARG A 15 0.85 17.09 -10.89
C ARG A 15 -0.43 16.29 -10.97
N PHE A 16 -0.73 15.81 -12.15
CA PHE A 16 -1.94 15.05 -12.42
C PHE A 16 -1.74 13.57 -12.07
N ASN A 17 -2.69 13.00 -11.34
CA ASN A 17 -2.79 11.57 -11.08
C ASN A 17 -3.76 10.93 -12.08
N PRO A 18 -3.28 10.22 -13.08
CA PRO A 18 -4.13 9.63 -14.11
C PRO A 18 -4.98 8.47 -13.61
N LEU A 19 -4.59 7.83 -12.49
CA LEU A 19 -5.37 6.74 -11.89
C LEU A 19 -6.66 7.22 -11.25
N THR A 20 -6.66 8.44 -10.71
CA THR A 20 -7.80 8.98 -9.96
C THR A 20 -8.44 10.20 -10.63
N GLY A 21 -7.82 10.75 -11.68
CA GLY A 21 -8.28 11.99 -12.33
C GLY A 21 -8.08 13.24 -11.47
N GLN A 22 -7.24 13.18 -10.42
CA GLN A 22 -7.04 14.25 -9.45
C GLN A 22 -5.68 14.93 -9.62
N TRP A 23 -5.61 16.18 -9.18
CA TRP A 23 -4.37 16.95 -9.12
C TRP A 23 -3.79 16.95 -7.72
N VAL A 24 -2.46 17.03 -7.64
CA VAL A 24 -1.70 17.21 -6.39
C VAL A 24 -0.91 18.49 -6.48
N LEU A 25 -1.10 19.40 -5.52
CA LEU A 25 -0.31 20.63 -5.41
C LEU A 25 1.07 20.31 -4.83
N VAL A 26 2.13 20.63 -5.57
CA VAL A 26 3.52 20.47 -5.15
C VAL A 26 4.13 21.84 -4.88
N SER A 27 4.63 22.06 -3.67
CA SER A 27 5.17 23.35 -3.21
C SER A 27 6.59 23.19 -2.67
N PRO A 28 7.59 22.91 -3.53
CA PRO A 28 8.93 22.50 -3.12
C PRO A 28 9.68 23.56 -2.32
N HIS A 29 9.43 24.86 -2.57
CA HIS A 29 10.03 25.97 -1.82
C HIS A 29 9.72 25.90 -0.31
N ARG A 30 8.61 25.26 0.11
CA ARG A 30 8.24 25.10 1.52
C ARG A 30 9.13 24.08 2.25
N ALA A 31 9.77 23.15 1.53
CA ALA A 31 10.74 22.23 2.11
C ALA A 31 11.98 22.95 2.68
N LYS A 32 12.27 24.18 2.18
CA LYS A 32 13.36 25.03 2.67
C LYS A 32 13.04 25.77 3.98
N ARG A 33 11.80 25.65 4.51
CA ARG A 33 11.40 26.28 5.77
C ARG A 33 12.22 25.71 6.92
N PRO A 34 12.88 26.58 7.74
CA PRO A 34 13.58 26.10 8.93
C PRO A 34 12.61 25.34 9.84
N TRP A 35 13.04 24.15 10.27
CA TRP A 35 12.30 23.37 11.24
C TRP A 35 12.83 23.70 12.62
N SER A 36 11.95 24.15 13.52
CA SER A 36 12.25 24.50 14.91
C SER A 36 11.71 23.46 15.91
N GLY A 37 11.19 22.33 15.44
CA GLY A 37 10.70 21.26 16.28
C GLY A 37 11.83 20.35 16.80
N ALA A 38 11.59 19.64 17.90
CA ALA A 38 12.55 18.70 18.48
C ALA A 38 12.77 17.52 17.52
N ASP A 39 14.03 17.12 17.36
CA ASP A 39 14.44 15.86 16.73
C ASP A 39 14.49 14.80 17.85
N GLU A 40 13.36 14.21 18.14
CA GLU A 40 13.28 13.12 19.11
C GLU A 40 13.72 11.81 18.43
N LYS A 41 14.69 11.13 19.02
CA LYS A 41 15.02 9.77 18.59
C LYS A 41 13.86 8.86 18.96
N PRO A 42 13.42 7.97 18.05
CA PRO A 42 12.39 7.01 18.37
C PRO A 42 12.86 6.12 19.52
N ALA A 43 11.97 5.77 20.43
CA ALA A 43 12.23 4.69 21.37
C ALA A 43 12.38 3.39 20.54
N ILE A 44 13.48 2.68 20.73
CA ILE A 44 13.66 1.34 20.15
C ILE A 44 12.91 0.40 21.09
N ASP A 45 11.65 0.13 20.79
CA ASP A 45 10.89 -0.90 21.48
C ASP A 45 11.33 -2.26 20.90
N GLU A 46 12.15 -2.98 21.67
CA GLU A 46 12.44 -4.39 21.39
C GLU A 46 11.25 -5.23 21.84
N LEU A 47 10.44 -5.63 20.88
CA LEU A 47 9.33 -6.55 21.13
C LEU A 47 9.86 -7.98 21.33
N PRO A 48 9.27 -8.78 22.24
CA PRO A 48 9.61 -10.20 22.37
C PRO A 48 9.17 -10.98 21.14
N SER A 49 9.84 -12.07 20.84
CA SER A 49 9.44 -12.96 19.72
C SER A 49 8.08 -13.65 19.93
N TYR A 50 7.63 -13.72 21.18
CA TYR A 50 6.34 -14.26 21.62
C TYR A 50 5.82 -13.46 22.81
N ASP A 51 4.53 -13.10 22.79
CA ASP A 51 3.84 -12.43 23.90
C ASP A 51 2.59 -13.24 24.28
N GLU A 52 2.55 -13.73 25.52
CA GLU A 52 1.43 -14.51 26.07
C GLU A 52 0.09 -13.75 26.05
N LYS A 53 0.12 -12.42 25.99
CA LYS A 53 -1.06 -11.57 25.97
C LYS A 53 -1.51 -11.17 24.56
N CYS A 54 -0.72 -11.51 23.55
CA CYS A 54 -1.02 -11.17 22.17
C CYS A 54 -2.07 -12.14 21.59
N PHE A 55 -3.20 -11.62 21.16
CA PHE A 55 -4.27 -12.39 20.51
C PHE A 55 -3.86 -13.05 19.18
N LEU A 56 -2.73 -12.67 18.60
CA LEU A 56 -2.26 -13.15 17.31
C LEU A 56 -1.13 -14.17 17.41
N CYS A 57 -0.41 -14.25 18.53
CA CYS A 57 0.65 -15.23 18.70
C CYS A 57 0.12 -16.68 18.61
N PRO A 58 0.95 -17.63 18.12
CA PRO A 58 0.60 -19.05 18.12
C PRO A 58 0.13 -19.53 19.49
N THR A 59 -0.82 -20.46 19.53
CA THR A 59 -1.37 -21.09 20.74
C THR A 59 -2.14 -20.18 21.71
N ASN A 60 -2.16 -18.88 21.49
CA ASN A 60 -2.93 -17.95 22.32
C ASN A 60 -4.42 -17.96 21.96
N GLU A 61 -5.24 -17.62 22.96
CA GLU A 61 -6.68 -17.45 22.79
C GLU A 61 -7.01 -16.07 22.19
N ARG A 62 -7.86 -16.03 21.17
CA ARG A 62 -8.38 -14.79 20.56
C ARG A 62 -9.56 -14.24 21.35
N VAL A 63 -9.98 -13.03 21.01
CA VAL A 63 -11.12 -12.37 21.64
C VAL A 63 -12.44 -13.16 21.45
N SER A 64 -12.56 -13.91 20.35
CA SER A 64 -13.67 -14.83 20.07
C SER A 64 -13.75 -16.06 21.03
N GLY A 65 -12.67 -16.35 21.75
CA GLY A 65 -12.49 -17.57 22.52
C GLY A 65 -11.85 -18.73 21.73
N ASP A 66 -11.60 -18.55 20.43
CA ASP A 66 -10.88 -19.55 19.63
C ASP A 66 -9.38 -19.52 19.97
N VAL A 67 -8.74 -20.66 19.97
CA VAL A 67 -7.29 -20.80 20.18
C VAL A 67 -6.58 -20.86 18.83
N ASN A 68 -5.56 -20.02 18.63
CA ASN A 68 -4.74 -20.09 17.44
C ASN A 68 -3.98 -21.40 17.38
N PRO A 69 -3.82 -22.03 16.20
CA PRO A 69 -2.94 -23.19 16.07
C PRO A 69 -1.48 -22.79 16.33
N ASP A 70 -0.61 -23.80 16.55
CA ASP A 70 0.84 -23.60 16.58
C ASP A 70 1.38 -23.45 15.14
N TYR A 71 1.07 -22.30 14.51
CA TYR A 71 1.45 -22.03 13.13
C TYR A 71 2.93 -21.63 13.00
N GLN A 72 3.59 -22.08 11.94
CA GLN A 72 5.02 -21.90 11.69
C GLN A 72 5.31 -20.98 10.50
N GLY A 73 4.30 -20.61 9.75
CA GLY A 73 4.34 -19.71 8.61
C GLY A 73 3.31 -18.58 8.74
N THR A 74 2.61 -18.29 7.66
CA THR A 74 1.43 -17.43 7.69
C THR A 74 0.24 -18.12 8.34
N TYR A 75 -0.65 -17.35 8.95
CA TYR A 75 -1.89 -17.87 9.52
C TYR A 75 -3.05 -16.93 9.17
N VAL A 76 -4.12 -17.49 8.62
CA VAL A 76 -5.31 -16.73 8.21
C VAL A 76 -6.52 -17.20 9.01
N PHE A 77 -7.31 -16.25 9.51
CA PHE A 77 -8.55 -16.53 10.21
C PHE A 77 -9.60 -15.45 9.95
N LYS A 78 -10.87 -15.76 10.19
CA LYS A 78 -11.97 -14.78 10.10
C LYS A 78 -11.79 -13.72 11.19
N ASN A 79 -11.85 -12.43 10.80
CA ASN A 79 -11.71 -11.33 11.76
C ASN A 79 -12.85 -11.40 12.81
N ASP A 80 -12.48 -11.41 14.09
CA ASP A 80 -13.43 -11.47 15.21
C ASP A 80 -14.33 -10.22 15.28
N PHE A 81 -13.87 -9.10 14.71
CA PHE A 81 -14.60 -7.83 14.59
C PHE A 81 -14.72 -7.42 13.11
N ALA A 82 -15.32 -8.29 12.31
CA ALA A 82 -15.45 -8.05 10.88
C ALA A 82 -16.33 -6.82 10.58
N ALA A 83 -15.84 -5.95 9.69
CA ALA A 83 -16.60 -4.81 9.19
C ALA A 83 -17.69 -5.19 8.18
N LEU A 84 -17.56 -6.36 7.57
CA LEU A 84 -18.49 -6.91 6.58
C LEU A 84 -19.05 -8.24 7.08
N MET A 85 -20.32 -8.50 6.77
CA MET A 85 -21.03 -9.72 7.13
C MET A 85 -21.49 -10.46 5.89
N VAL A 86 -21.43 -11.79 5.91
CA VAL A 86 -21.80 -12.66 4.77
C VAL A 86 -23.31 -12.65 4.54
N ASP A 87 -24.06 -12.54 5.64
CA ASP A 87 -25.51 -12.70 5.72
C ASP A 87 -26.27 -11.37 5.96
N SER A 88 -25.63 -10.23 5.65
CA SER A 88 -26.31 -8.93 5.73
C SER A 88 -27.57 -8.93 4.86
N PRO A 89 -28.72 -8.46 5.41
CA PRO A 89 -29.93 -8.31 4.61
C PRO A 89 -29.80 -7.17 3.59
N ASP A 90 -30.66 -7.20 2.59
CA ASP A 90 -30.74 -6.10 1.63
C ASP A 90 -31.28 -4.84 2.32
N ALA A 91 -30.76 -3.68 1.95
CA ALA A 91 -31.25 -2.41 2.46
C ALA A 91 -32.61 -2.06 1.83
N PRO A 92 -33.53 -1.44 2.57
CA PRO A 92 -34.78 -0.97 1.99
C PRO A 92 -34.53 0.14 0.97
N GLU A 93 -35.31 0.17 -0.09
CA GLU A 93 -35.33 1.30 -1.01
C GLU A 93 -35.80 2.58 -0.29
N SER A 94 -35.19 3.71 -0.67
CA SER A 94 -35.58 5.03 -0.18
C SER A 94 -36.20 5.85 -1.31
N ASP A 95 -37.39 6.37 -1.08
CA ASP A 95 -38.03 7.31 -1.99
C ASP A 95 -37.33 8.69 -2.03
N ASN A 96 -36.49 8.98 -1.04
CA ASN A 96 -35.76 10.22 -0.95
C ASN A 96 -34.38 10.08 -1.66
N PRO A 97 -34.15 10.80 -2.77
CA PRO A 97 -32.88 10.70 -3.51
C PRO A 97 -31.65 11.17 -2.71
N LEU A 98 -31.86 11.86 -1.58
CA LEU A 98 -30.76 12.33 -0.70
C LEU A 98 -30.36 11.28 0.36
N PHE A 99 -31.20 10.26 0.60
CA PHE A 99 -30.97 9.23 1.61
C PHE A 99 -30.85 7.85 0.98
N LYS A 100 -29.86 7.69 0.07
CA LYS A 100 -29.59 6.42 -0.59
C LYS A 100 -28.84 5.48 0.33
N THR A 101 -29.33 4.25 0.43
CA THR A 101 -28.69 3.16 1.17
C THR A 101 -28.55 1.95 0.26
N GLN A 102 -27.42 1.27 0.32
CA GLN A 102 -27.16 0.01 -0.40
C GLN A 102 -26.79 -1.06 0.63
N GLY A 103 -27.51 -2.18 0.64
CA GLY A 103 -27.11 -3.37 1.39
C GLY A 103 -25.81 -3.95 0.83
N VAL A 104 -24.88 -4.34 1.70
CA VAL A 104 -23.61 -4.91 1.29
C VAL A 104 -23.33 -6.20 2.05
N ARG A 105 -22.71 -7.14 1.36
CA ARG A 105 -22.21 -8.40 1.92
C ARG A 105 -20.73 -8.51 1.72
N GLY A 106 -20.08 -9.25 2.59
CA GLY A 106 -18.65 -9.47 2.48
C GLY A 106 -18.06 -10.27 3.61
N LEU A 107 -16.76 -10.41 3.56
CA LEU A 107 -15.99 -11.18 4.53
C LEU A 107 -14.72 -10.43 4.88
N SER A 108 -14.32 -10.45 6.15
CA SER A 108 -13.03 -9.89 6.60
C SER A 108 -12.20 -10.99 7.25
N ARG A 109 -10.93 -11.10 6.83
CA ARG A 109 -9.93 -12.02 7.39
C ARG A 109 -8.74 -11.24 7.91
N VAL A 110 -8.03 -11.81 8.88
CA VAL A 110 -6.71 -11.38 9.34
C VAL A 110 -5.68 -12.37 8.83
N ILE A 111 -4.54 -11.89 8.40
CA ILE A 111 -3.38 -12.70 8.04
C ILE A 111 -2.21 -12.32 8.95
N CYS A 112 -1.74 -13.23 9.81
CA CYS A 112 -0.46 -13.10 10.51
C CYS A 112 0.66 -13.49 9.52
N PHE A 113 1.70 -12.65 9.41
CA PHE A 113 2.77 -12.86 8.44
C PHE A 113 3.79 -13.90 8.90
N SER A 114 3.98 -14.05 10.18
CA SER A 114 4.88 -15.03 10.80
C SER A 114 4.45 -15.33 12.23
N PRO A 115 4.93 -16.41 12.86
CA PRO A 115 4.73 -16.67 14.29
C PRO A 115 5.51 -15.71 15.19
N ASP A 116 6.54 -15.04 14.67
CA ASP A 116 7.41 -14.15 15.42
C ASP A 116 6.75 -12.79 15.64
N HIS A 117 6.41 -12.48 16.88
CA HIS A 117 5.74 -11.24 17.27
C HIS A 117 6.57 -9.98 17.02
N SER A 118 7.88 -10.11 16.96
CA SER A 118 8.80 -8.97 16.89
C SER A 118 9.16 -8.54 15.47
N LYS A 119 8.97 -9.41 14.44
CA LYS A 119 9.56 -9.21 13.11
C LYS A 119 8.55 -8.76 12.07
N THR A 120 8.66 -7.51 11.64
CA THR A 120 7.89 -6.94 10.52
C THR A 120 8.44 -7.38 9.15
N LEU A 121 7.73 -7.10 8.06
CA LEU A 121 8.14 -7.52 6.70
C LEU A 121 9.61 -7.25 6.37
N PRO A 122 10.19 -6.05 6.61
CA PRO A 122 11.61 -5.80 6.33
C PRO A 122 12.58 -6.69 7.12
N GLU A 123 12.16 -7.23 8.26
CA GLU A 123 12.98 -8.07 9.12
C GLU A 123 12.83 -9.58 8.82
N LEU A 124 11.81 -9.96 8.02
CA LEU A 124 11.61 -11.34 7.59
C LEU A 124 12.62 -11.77 6.52
N PRO A 125 13.05 -13.03 6.53
CA PRO A 125 13.77 -13.62 5.40
C PRO A 125 12.92 -13.59 4.12
N VAL A 126 13.57 -13.51 2.96
CA VAL A 126 12.90 -13.41 1.65
C VAL A 126 11.92 -14.57 1.40
N GLU A 127 12.29 -15.79 1.81
CA GLU A 127 11.44 -16.97 1.70
C GLU A 127 10.17 -16.89 2.57
N LYS A 128 10.21 -16.16 3.69
CA LYS A 128 9.00 -15.92 4.51
C LYS A 128 8.11 -14.85 3.87
N ILE A 129 8.69 -13.81 3.28
CA ILE A 129 7.94 -12.81 2.49
C ILE A 129 7.29 -13.50 1.28
N ARG A 130 8.00 -14.45 0.64
CA ARG A 130 7.44 -15.28 -0.44
C ARG A 130 6.19 -16.04 0.02
N GLY A 131 6.22 -16.61 1.24
CA GLY A 131 5.06 -17.26 1.85
C GLY A 131 3.88 -16.30 2.08
N VAL A 132 4.14 -15.05 2.46
CA VAL A 132 3.09 -14.02 2.59
C VAL A 132 2.46 -13.71 1.23
N ILE A 133 3.25 -13.59 0.15
CA ILE A 133 2.77 -13.36 -1.22
C ILE A 133 1.87 -14.51 -1.68
N GLU A 134 2.26 -15.76 -1.41
CA GLU A 134 1.41 -16.92 -1.73
C GLU A 134 0.08 -16.87 -0.99
N THR A 135 0.13 -16.56 0.30
CA THR A 135 -1.10 -16.45 1.09
C THR A 135 -2.01 -15.33 0.58
N TRP A 136 -1.46 -14.17 0.22
CA TRP A 136 -2.26 -13.12 -0.42
C TRP A 136 -2.91 -13.61 -1.70
N ASN A 137 -2.13 -14.25 -2.59
CA ASN A 137 -2.64 -14.80 -3.85
C ASN A 137 -3.75 -15.83 -3.63
N GLU A 138 -3.54 -16.82 -2.74
CA GLU A 138 -4.52 -17.84 -2.42
C GLU A 138 -5.82 -17.25 -1.90
N GLN A 139 -5.73 -16.29 -0.97
CA GLN A 139 -6.90 -15.65 -0.37
C GLN A 139 -7.66 -14.77 -1.37
N ILE A 140 -6.95 -14.05 -2.22
CA ILE A 140 -7.54 -13.21 -3.28
C ILE A 140 -8.29 -14.09 -4.29
N GLU A 141 -7.68 -15.16 -4.77
CA GLU A 141 -8.29 -16.06 -5.75
C GLU A 141 -9.44 -16.90 -5.16
N GLU A 142 -9.33 -17.32 -3.90
CA GLU A 142 -10.42 -18.03 -3.22
C GLU A 142 -11.66 -17.15 -3.09
N LEU A 143 -11.49 -15.95 -2.53
CA LEU A 143 -12.58 -15.01 -2.25
C LEU A 143 -13.11 -14.33 -3.52
N GLY A 144 -12.27 -14.16 -4.53
CA GLY A 144 -12.66 -13.62 -5.83
C GLY A 144 -13.64 -14.49 -6.62
N LYS A 145 -13.83 -15.77 -6.23
CA LYS A 145 -14.87 -16.64 -6.81
C LYS A 145 -16.29 -16.19 -6.42
N GLU A 146 -16.42 -15.48 -5.31
CA GLU A 146 -17.70 -15.08 -4.75
C GLU A 146 -17.88 -13.56 -4.71
N TYR A 147 -16.79 -12.81 -4.53
CA TYR A 147 -16.82 -11.37 -4.34
C TYR A 147 -16.15 -10.63 -5.51
N VAL A 148 -16.73 -9.51 -5.91
CA VAL A 148 -16.21 -8.70 -7.04
C VAL A 148 -14.90 -8.02 -6.72
N TRP A 149 -14.65 -7.70 -5.44
CA TRP A 149 -13.42 -7.09 -4.96
C TRP A 149 -12.90 -7.73 -3.69
N VAL A 150 -11.60 -8.01 -3.65
CA VAL A 150 -10.89 -8.52 -2.47
C VAL A 150 -9.71 -7.62 -2.20
N GLN A 151 -9.72 -6.87 -1.11
CA GLN A 151 -8.65 -5.96 -0.72
C GLN A 151 -7.71 -6.63 0.27
N ALA A 152 -6.51 -6.98 -0.16
CA ALA A 152 -5.42 -7.34 0.73
C ALA A 152 -4.63 -6.08 1.09
N PHE A 153 -4.43 -5.83 2.40
CA PHE A 153 -3.77 -4.63 2.90
C PHE A 153 -3.09 -4.86 4.26
N GLU A 154 -2.15 -4.00 4.59
CA GLU A 154 -1.48 -3.92 5.89
C GLU A 154 -1.52 -2.48 6.40
N ASN A 155 -1.78 -2.32 7.70
CA ASN A 155 -1.51 -1.11 8.44
C ASN A 155 -0.35 -1.40 9.40
N LYS A 156 0.87 -0.95 9.08
CA LYS A 156 2.04 -1.10 9.93
C LYS A 156 2.18 0.08 10.87
N GLY A 157 2.26 -0.22 12.16
CA GLY A 157 2.49 0.74 13.22
C GLY A 157 1.23 1.41 13.78
N GLU A 158 1.28 1.78 15.06
CA GLU A 158 0.18 2.41 15.81
C GLU A 158 -0.33 3.69 15.12
N THR A 159 0.57 4.47 14.55
CA THR A 159 0.24 5.71 13.81
C THR A 159 -0.71 5.49 12.63
N MET A 160 -0.68 4.29 12.04
CA MET A 160 -1.57 3.91 10.95
C MET A 160 -2.82 3.15 11.44
N GLY A 161 -3.09 3.18 12.75
CA GLY A 161 -4.26 2.53 13.35
C GLY A 161 -4.08 1.02 13.61
N CYS A 162 -2.84 0.52 13.57
CA CYS A 162 -2.54 -0.85 13.95
C CYS A 162 -2.62 -0.98 15.48
N SER A 163 -3.61 -1.72 15.98
CA SER A 163 -3.83 -1.90 17.43
C SER A 163 -3.00 -3.04 18.04
N GLN A 164 -2.44 -3.92 17.21
CA GLN A 164 -1.66 -5.08 17.63
C GLN A 164 -0.26 -5.00 17.02
N PRO A 165 0.82 -5.05 17.82
CA PRO A 165 2.18 -4.95 17.31
C PRO A 165 2.64 -6.19 16.53
N HIS A 166 2.02 -7.37 16.77
CA HIS A 166 2.29 -8.58 16.00
C HIS A 166 2.05 -8.34 14.51
N PRO A 167 3.04 -8.60 13.63
CA PRO A 167 2.93 -8.26 12.21
C PRO A 167 1.80 -9.02 11.52
N HIS A 168 0.83 -8.27 11.05
CA HIS A 168 -0.36 -8.81 10.39
C HIS A 168 -0.92 -7.86 9.35
N GLY A 169 -1.68 -8.41 8.42
CA GLY A 169 -2.50 -7.69 7.48
C GLY A 169 -3.96 -8.11 7.56
N GLN A 170 -4.76 -7.55 6.68
CA GLN A 170 -6.18 -7.87 6.57
C GLN A 170 -6.55 -8.14 5.12
N ILE A 171 -7.64 -8.89 4.94
CA ILE A 171 -8.21 -9.20 3.65
C ILE A 171 -9.71 -8.99 3.76
N TRP A 172 -10.22 -8.00 3.01
CA TRP A 172 -11.65 -7.69 2.97
C TRP A 172 -12.22 -7.99 1.59
N ALA A 173 -13.22 -8.85 1.54
CA ALA A 173 -13.92 -9.21 0.32
C ALA A 173 -15.29 -8.52 0.28
N ASN A 174 -15.61 -7.84 -0.82
CA ASN A 174 -16.78 -7.00 -0.96
C ASN A 174 -17.69 -7.46 -2.11
N SER A 175 -18.99 -7.45 -1.90
CA SER A 175 -20.00 -7.66 -2.96
C SER A 175 -20.18 -6.44 -3.89
N PHE A 176 -19.42 -5.37 -3.67
CA PHE A 176 -19.47 -4.12 -4.43
C PHE A 176 -18.05 -3.66 -4.78
N LEU A 177 -17.94 -2.79 -5.79
CA LEU A 177 -16.68 -2.17 -6.15
C LEU A 177 -16.46 -0.91 -5.32
N PRO A 178 -15.40 -0.82 -4.47
CA PRO A 178 -15.13 0.38 -3.67
C PRO A 178 -14.82 1.60 -4.55
N ASN A 179 -15.14 2.80 -4.06
CA ASN A 179 -15.03 4.05 -4.81
C ASN A 179 -13.67 4.27 -5.48
N GLU A 180 -12.56 3.98 -4.79
CA GLU A 180 -11.21 4.15 -5.35
C GLU A 180 -10.95 3.18 -6.51
N ILE A 181 -11.47 1.97 -6.41
CA ILE A 181 -11.33 0.94 -7.44
C ILE A 181 -12.23 1.26 -8.63
N GLU A 182 -13.46 1.70 -8.39
CA GLU A 182 -14.39 2.15 -9.45
C GLU A 182 -13.80 3.33 -10.23
N ARG A 183 -13.19 4.29 -9.54
CA ARG A 183 -12.50 5.43 -10.16
C ARG A 183 -11.33 4.99 -11.03
N LYS A 184 -10.51 4.04 -10.53
CA LYS A 184 -9.40 3.47 -11.30
C LYS A 184 -9.90 2.67 -12.50
N GLU A 185 -10.94 1.84 -12.33
CA GLU A 185 -11.57 1.11 -13.44
C GLU A 185 -11.93 2.07 -14.57
N HIS A 186 -12.63 3.17 -14.23
CA HIS A 186 -13.03 4.18 -15.21
C HIS A 186 -11.82 4.80 -15.95
N ASN A 187 -10.82 5.25 -15.21
CA ASN A 187 -9.68 5.98 -15.79
C ASN A 187 -8.71 5.07 -16.55
N LEU A 188 -8.44 3.87 -16.03
CA LEU A 188 -7.61 2.89 -16.73
C LEU A 188 -8.24 2.44 -18.04
N LYS A 189 -9.54 2.21 -18.02
CA LYS A 189 -10.31 1.82 -19.23
C LYS A 189 -10.37 2.95 -20.26
N ALA A 190 -10.59 4.19 -19.81
CA ALA A 190 -10.58 5.36 -20.68
C ALA A 190 -9.21 5.52 -21.38
N TYR A 191 -8.11 5.41 -20.62
CA TYR A 191 -6.75 5.48 -21.16
C TYR A 191 -6.53 4.36 -22.19
N TYR A 192 -6.90 3.13 -21.87
CA TYR A 192 -6.74 1.98 -22.75
C TYR A 192 -7.51 2.15 -24.07
N GLN A 193 -8.73 2.69 -23.99
CA GLN A 193 -9.54 2.98 -25.18
C GLN A 193 -8.96 4.09 -26.05
N GLU A 194 -8.35 5.11 -25.44
CA GLU A 194 -7.78 6.26 -26.15
C GLU A 194 -6.41 5.93 -26.78
N HIS A 195 -5.55 5.19 -26.05
CA HIS A 195 -4.15 4.97 -26.43
C HIS A 195 -3.87 3.57 -26.99
N GLY A 196 -4.77 2.61 -26.81
CA GLY A 196 -4.56 1.21 -27.22
C GLY A 196 -3.46 0.49 -26.40
N SER A 197 -3.09 1.02 -25.24
CA SER A 197 -2.05 0.51 -24.35
C SER A 197 -2.48 0.63 -22.90
N ASN A 198 -1.81 -0.11 -22.01
CA ASN A 198 -2.10 -0.09 -20.57
C ASN A 198 -1.37 1.07 -19.90
N LEU A 199 -2.11 1.93 -19.16
CA LEU A 199 -1.61 3.14 -18.52
C LEU A 199 -0.38 2.86 -17.63
N LEU A 200 -0.47 1.85 -16.73
CA LEU A 200 0.62 1.58 -15.79
C LEU A 200 1.80 0.86 -16.44
N VAL A 201 1.59 0.11 -17.53
CA VAL A 201 2.70 -0.44 -18.32
C VAL A 201 3.45 0.69 -19.01
N ASP A 202 2.74 1.63 -19.64
CA ASP A 202 3.36 2.82 -20.26
C ASP A 202 4.07 3.68 -19.20
N TYR A 203 3.47 3.80 -18.01
CA TYR A 203 4.07 4.53 -16.90
C TYR A 203 5.39 3.88 -16.44
N VAL A 204 5.44 2.56 -16.33
CA VAL A 204 6.70 1.83 -16.01
C VAL A 204 7.78 2.14 -17.04
N GLN A 205 7.46 2.12 -18.35
CA GLN A 205 8.41 2.45 -19.39
C GLN A 205 8.91 3.91 -19.31
N ALA A 206 8.01 4.84 -18.98
CA ALA A 206 8.37 6.24 -18.78
C ALA A 206 9.30 6.43 -17.57
N GLU A 207 9.02 5.74 -16.45
CA GLU A 207 9.86 5.79 -15.24
C GLU A 207 11.24 5.14 -15.46
N LEU A 208 11.30 4.01 -16.16
CA LEU A 208 12.59 3.37 -16.52
C LEU A 208 13.44 4.28 -17.39
N LYS A 209 12.84 5.08 -18.28
CA LYS A 209 13.56 6.02 -19.12
C LYS A 209 14.02 7.26 -18.35
N ASP A 210 13.21 7.78 -17.42
CA ASP A 210 13.54 8.96 -16.61
C ASP A 210 14.52 8.64 -15.48
N GLY A 211 14.27 7.57 -14.72
CA GLY A 211 15.10 7.06 -13.63
C GLY A 211 15.05 7.86 -12.33
N SER A 212 14.57 9.10 -12.35
CA SER A 212 14.68 10.03 -11.20
C SER A 212 13.83 9.62 -9.99
N ARG A 213 12.71 8.92 -10.20
CA ARG A 213 11.75 8.51 -9.17
C ARG A 213 11.81 7.04 -8.79
N ILE A 214 12.73 6.26 -9.41
CA ILE A 214 12.95 4.85 -9.07
C ILE A 214 13.58 4.75 -7.68
N VAL A 215 13.02 3.90 -6.82
CA VAL A 215 13.52 3.58 -5.49
C VAL A 215 14.19 2.21 -5.45
N VAL A 216 13.51 1.19 -6.02
CA VAL A 216 14.00 -0.17 -6.15
C VAL A 216 13.73 -0.63 -7.57
N GLU A 217 14.74 -1.23 -8.19
CA GLU A 217 14.62 -1.93 -9.46
C GLU A 217 15.19 -3.33 -9.29
N THR A 218 14.42 -4.33 -9.71
CA THR A 218 14.82 -5.73 -9.78
C THR A 218 14.60 -6.24 -11.23
N GLU A 219 14.77 -7.51 -11.46
CA GLU A 219 14.59 -8.09 -12.79
C GLU A 219 13.15 -7.89 -13.31
N HIS A 220 12.15 -8.16 -12.47
CA HIS A 220 10.74 -8.15 -12.85
C HIS A 220 9.92 -6.99 -12.24
N TRP A 221 10.44 -6.29 -11.23
CA TRP A 221 9.69 -5.30 -10.46
C TRP A 221 10.35 -3.93 -10.42
N LEU A 222 9.51 -2.92 -10.31
CA LEU A 222 9.89 -1.52 -10.18
C LEU A 222 9.14 -0.90 -9.01
N ALA A 223 9.83 -0.32 -8.04
CA ALA A 223 9.26 0.53 -7.02
C ALA A 223 9.63 1.98 -7.29
N VAL A 224 8.63 2.86 -7.40
CA VAL A 224 8.81 4.29 -7.69
C VAL A 224 8.11 5.13 -6.65
N VAL A 225 8.58 6.36 -6.42
CA VAL A 225 7.73 7.42 -5.86
C VAL A 225 6.91 7.98 -7.02
N PRO A 226 5.58 7.78 -7.07
CA PRO A 226 4.79 8.22 -8.21
C PRO A 226 4.96 9.71 -8.50
N TYR A 227 4.97 10.09 -9.78
CA TYR A 227 5.07 11.50 -10.20
C TYR A 227 4.06 12.41 -9.48
N TRP A 228 2.88 11.84 -9.20
CA TRP A 228 1.75 12.47 -8.50
C TRP A 228 1.65 12.09 -7.02
N ALA A 229 2.72 11.61 -6.40
CA ALA A 229 2.69 11.19 -5.00
C ALA A 229 2.08 12.24 -4.09
N ALA A 230 1.12 11.83 -3.25
CA ALA A 230 0.43 12.69 -2.30
C ALA A 230 1.01 12.56 -0.88
N TRP A 231 1.53 11.42 -0.45
CA TRP A 231 2.22 11.23 0.83
C TRP A 231 3.74 11.45 0.71
N PRO A 232 4.47 11.80 1.81
CA PRO A 232 5.89 12.19 1.74
C PRO A 232 6.80 11.20 1.02
N PHE A 233 6.68 9.93 1.35
CA PHE A 233 7.45 8.83 0.77
C PHE A 233 6.51 7.76 0.19
N GLU A 234 5.38 8.19 -0.35
CA GLU A 234 4.49 7.30 -1.09
C GLU A 234 5.26 6.54 -2.14
N THR A 235 5.07 5.22 -2.21
CA THR A 235 5.62 4.43 -3.30
C THR A 235 4.57 3.54 -3.94
N MET A 236 4.81 3.23 -5.21
CA MET A 236 4.07 2.26 -6.00
C MET A 236 5.03 1.17 -6.45
N LEU A 237 4.65 -0.09 -6.20
CA LEU A 237 5.40 -1.26 -6.62
C LEU A 237 4.66 -1.94 -7.77
N LEU A 238 5.31 -2.08 -8.91
CA LEU A 238 4.74 -2.49 -10.20
C LEU A 238 5.56 -3.62 -10.83
N PRO A 239 4.94 -4.64 -11.45
CA PRO A 239 5.65 -5.52 -12.36
C PRO A 239 6.03 -4.75 -13.64
N LYS A 240 7.21 -5.07 -14.22
CA LYS A 240 7.71 -4.44 -15.45
C LYS A 240 6.96 -4.91 -16.71
N THR A 241 6.23 -6.02 -16.61
CA THR A 241 5.40 -6.60 -17.67
C THR A 241 3.92 -6.48 -17.34
N HIS A 242 3.08 -6.66 -18.33
CA HIS A 242 1.62 -6.61 -18.13
C HIS A 242 1.15 -7.84 -17.34
N ILE A 243 0.68 -7.61 -16.13
CA ILE A 243 0.13 -8.60 -15.18
C ILE A 243 -1.14 -7.99 -14.57
N ARG A 244 -2.28 -8.62 -14.77
CA ARG A 244 -3.58 -8.09 -14.31
C ARG A 244 -3.88 -8.47 -12.87
N ARG A 245 -3.47 -9.69 -12.44
CA ARG A 245 -3.68 -10.25 -11.09
C ARG A 245 -2.45 -11.00 -10.60
N MET A 246 -2.37 -11.18 -9.30
CA MET A 246 -1.24 -11.89 -8.66
C MET A 246 -1.14 -13.36 -9.09
N SER A 247 -2.25 -13.99 -9.45
CA SER A 247 -2.30 -15.36 -9.96
C SER A 247 -1.62 -15.55 -11.33
N GLU A 248 -1.41 -14.47 -12.08
CA GLU A 248 -0.70 -14.50 -13.38
C GLU A 248 0.83 -14.45 -13.23
N LEU A 249 1.35 -14.19 -12.03
CA LEU A 249 2.79 -14.16 -11.77
C LEU A 249 3.41 -15.56 -11.88
N SER A 250 4.55 -15.66 -12.57
CA SER A 250 5.41 -16.85 -12.50
C SER A 250 6.08 -16.97 -11.14
N ASP A 251 6.66 -18.14 -10.84
CA ASP A 251 7.41 -18.35 -9.61
C ASP A 251 8.62 -17.42 -9.51
N GLU A 252 9.34 -17.19 -10.62
CA GLU A 252 10.46 -16.26 -10.67
C GLU A 252 10.02 -14.81 -10.38
N GLN A 253 8.87 -14.40 -10.91
CA GLN A 253 8.30 -13.07 -10.65
C GLN A 253 7.87 -12.91 -9.19
N ARG A 254 7.33 -13.97 -8.56
CA ARG A 254 6.96 -13.96 -7.14
C ARG A 254 8.18 -13.96 -6.22
N ASP A 255 9.23 -14.72 -6.55
CA ASP A 255 10.49 -14.71 -5.82
C ASP A 255 11.16 -13.34 -5.90
N ASP A 256 11.11 -12.71 -7.07
CA ASP A 256 11.64 -11.38 -7.27
C ASP A 256 10.80 -10.31 -6.57
N LEU A 257 9.47 -10.48 -6.50
CA LEU A 257 8.57 -9.64 -5.70
C LEU A 257 8.96 -9.67 -4.22
N ALA A 258 9.25 -10.85 -3.66
CA ALA A 258 9.69 -10.96 -2.28
C ALA A 258 10.99 -10.18 -2.01
N ARG A 259 11.95 -10.23 -2.94
CA ARG A 259 13.17 -9.41 -2.87
C ARG A 259 12.88 -7.92 -2.99
N ALA A 260 11.99 -7.52 -3.90
CA ALA A 260 11.60 -6.13 -4.09
C ALA A 260 10.90 -5.54 -2.84
N ILE A 261 9.97 -6.30 -2.24
CA ILE A 261 9.32 -5.91 -0.97
C ILE A 261 10.34 -5.77 0.15
N LYS A 262 11.24 -6.76 0.34
CA LYS A 262 12.31 -6.71 1.37
C LYS A 262 13.14 -5.44 1.20
N LYS A 263 13.63 -5.14 0.00
CA LYS A 263 14.44 -3.96 -0.29
C LYS A 263 13.70 -2.65 -0.03
N LEU A 264 12.46 -2.53 -0.51
CA LEU A 264 11.66 -1.32 -0.34
C LEU A 264 11.36 -1.04 1.13
N THR A 265 10.90 -2.05 1.86
CA THR A 265 10.53 -1.90 3.27
C THR A 265 11.75 -1.73 4.18
N SER A 266 12.89 -2.33 3.85
CA SER A 266 14.17 -2.06 4.52
C SER A 266 14.62 -0.60 4.34
N ARG A 267 14.49 -0.04 3.13
CA ARG A 267 14.78 1.40 2.88
C ARG A 267 13.86 2.32 3.67
N TYR A 268 12.60 1.95 3.84
CA TYR A 268 11.70 2.69 4.71
C TYR A 268 12.19 2.70 6.17
N ASP A 269 12.48 1.54 6.75
CA ASP A 269 12.94 1.45 8.14
C ASP A 269 14.30 2.15 8.32
N ASN A 270 15.20 2.05 7.34
CA ASN A 270 16.52 2.68 7.33
C ASN A 270 16.47 4.20 7.23
N LEU A 271 15.42 4.78 6.59
CA LEU A 271 15.32 6.21 6.35
C LEU A 271 15.39 7.05 7.63
N PHE A 272 14.79 6.54 8.71
CA PHE A 272 14.81 7.18 10.03
C PHE A 272 15.24 6.22 11.14
N GLN A 273 15.78 5.05 10.79
CA GLN A 273 16.21 4.01 11.74
C GLN A 273 15.12 3.65 12.77
N CYS A 274 13.92 3.39 12.28
CA CYS A 274 12.75 3.03 13.07
C CYS A 274 11.88 2.02 12.33
N SER A 275 10.98 1.34 13.04
CA SER A 275 9.90 0.59 12.38
C SER A 275 8.98 1.59 11.67
N PHE A 276 9.24 1.82 10.38
CA PHE A 276 8.60 2.88 9.58
C PHE A 276 7.13 2.55 9.35
N PRO A 277 6.19 3.39 9.83
CA PRO A 277 4.77 3.14 9.64
C PRO A 277 4.31 3.39 8.21
N TYR A 278 3.40 2.57 7.72
CA TYR A 278 2.70 2.77 6.45
C TYR A 278 1.36 2.05 6.43
N SER A 279 0.45 2.47 5.56
CA SER A 279 -0.60 1.62 5.02
C SER A 279 -0.20 1.16 3.64
N MET A 280 -0.32 -0.13 3.35
CA MET A 280 -0.10 -0.67 2.02
C MET A 280 -1.29 -1.50 1.57
N GLY A 281 -1.51 -1.60 0.26
CA GLY A 281 -2.53 -2.47 -0.29
C GLY A 281 -2.28 -2.83 -1.75
N TRP A 282 -2.82 -3.98 -2.16
CA TRP A 282 -2.77 -4.48 -3.52
C TRP A 282 -3.97 -4.02 -4.33
N HIS A 283 -3.74 -3.54 -5.55
CA HIS A 283 -4.74 -3.22 -6.55
C HIS A 283 -4.47 -4.02 -7.82
N TYR A 284 -5.53 -4.55 -8.41
CA TYR A 284 -5.47 -5.46 -9.55
C TYR A 284 -6.86 -5.53 -10.24
N ALA A 285 -6.99 -6.29 -11.32
CA ALA A 285 -8.26 -6.43 -12.02
C ALA A 285 -9.35 -7.03 -11.12
N PRO A 286 -10.49 -6.35 -10.92
CA PRO A 286 -11.62 -6.88 -10.16
C PRO A 286 -12.14 -8.21 -10.75
N PHE A 287 -12.85 -8.98 -9.93
CA PHE A 287 -13.48 -10.24 -10.32
C PHE A 287 -14.87 -9.98 -10.92
N PHE A 288 -14.88 -9.39 -12.12
CA PHE A 288 -16.09 -9.20 -12.89
C PHE A 288 -16.62 -10.55 -13.43
N GLU A 289 -17.84 -10.50 -14.02
CA GLU A 289 -18.41 -11.65 -14.71
C GLU A 289 -17.47 -12.18 -15.80
N GLN A 290 -17.51 -13.50 -16.01
CA GLN A 290 -16.66 -14.17 -16.98
C GLN A 290 -16.85 -13.57 -18.40
N GLY A 291 -15.75 -13.26 -19.07
CA GLY A 291 -15.72 -12.65 -20.40
C GLY A 291 -15.68 -11.11 -20.40
N THR A 292 -15.69 -10.46 -19.21
CA THR A 292 -15.42 -9.02 -19.14
C THR A 292 -13.95 -8.75 -19.46
N ASP A 293 -13.72 -7.79 -20.36
CA ASP A 293 -12.38 -7.32 -20.70
C ASP A 293 -11.76 -6.57 -19.52
N ILE A 294 -10.58 -7.02 -19.07
CA ILE A 294 -9.81 -6.47 -17.94
C ILE A 294 -8.37 -6.12 -18.33
N ASP A 295 -8.05 -6.05 -19.62
CA ASP A 295 -6.68 -5.83 -20.12
C ASP A 295 -6.18 -4.40 -19.81
N HIS A 296 -7.06 -3.47 -19.47
CA HIS A 296 -6.69 -2.14 -18.98
C HIS A 296 -6.13 -2.15 -17.55
N TRP A 297 -6.28 -3.23 -16.78
CA TRP A 297 -5.74 -3.35 -15.43
C TRP A 297 -4.28 -3.81 -15.40
N GLN A 298 -3.58 -3.31 -14.39
CA GLN A 298 -2.21 -3.71 -14.06
C GLN A 298 -2.11 -3.94 -12.56
N LEU A 299 -1.55 -5.06 -12.14
CA LEU A 299 -1.22 -5.33 -10.74
C LEU A 299 -0.27 -4.28 -10.19
N HIS A 300 -0.56 -3.70 -9.03
CA HIS A 300 0.34 -2.80 -8.34
C HIS A 300 0.05 -2.76 -6.84
N ALA A 301 1.07 -2.52 -6.03
CA ALA A 301 0.92 -2.20 -4.63
C ALA A 301 1.17 -0.71 -4.38
N LEU A 302 0.44 -0.15 -3.44
CA LEU A 302 0.56 1.23 -2.99
C LEU A 302 1.02 1.24 -1.54
N PHE A 303 1.95 2.13 -1.20
CA PHE A 303 2.42 2.36 0.17
C PHE A 303 2.23 3.83 0.53
N TYR A 304 1.55 4.09 1.62
CA TYR A 304 1.22 5.43 2.12
C TYR A 304 1.80 5.66 3.51
N PRO A 305 3.06 6.10 3.62
CA PRO A 305 3.69 6.37 4.90
C PRO A 305 3.44 7.80 5.38
N PRO A 306 3.21 8.03 6.70
CA PRO A 306 2.91 9.35 7.25
C PRO A 306 4.14 10.15 7.63
N LEU A 307 5.34 9.55 7.77
CA LEU A 307 6.53 10.24 8.25
C LEU A 307 7.09 11.21 7.20
N LEU A 308 7.52 12.39 7.62
CA LEU A 308 7.95 13.46 6.72
C LEU A 308 9.44 13.81 6.86
N ARG A 309 9.91 14.10 8.07
CA ARG A 309 11.26 14.64 8.32
C ARG A 309 12.07 13.82 9.28
N SER A 310 11.43 13.12 10.20
CA SER A 310 12.02 12.25 11.20
C SER A 310 11.04 11.16 11.61
N ALA A 311 11.47 10.25 12.47
CA ALA A 311 10.65 9.18 13.02
C ALA A 311 9.40 9.64 13.79
N THR A 312 9.39 10.90 14.25
CA THR A 312 8.31 11.45 15.07
C THR A 312 7.45 12.50 14.36
N ILE A 313 7.91 13.04 13.23
CA ILE A 313 7.20 14.09 12.51
C ILE A 313 6.31 13.48 11.43
N ARG A 314 5.01 13.57 11.66
CA ARG A 314 3.98 12.98 10.84
C ARG A 314 3.31 14.02 9.94
N LYS A 315 3.00 13.64 8.72
CA LYS A 315 2.12 14.38 7.82
C LYS A 315 0.74 13.75 7.86
N PHE A 316 -0.26 14.54 8.18
CA PHE A 316 -1.65 14.16 8.06
C PHE A 316 -2.30 14.88 6.87
N MET A 317 -3.32 14.28 6.29
CA MET A 317 -4.20 14.94 5.33
C MET A 317 -5.24 15.73 6.11
N VAL A 318 -4.98 17.04 6.28
CA VAL A 318 -5.81 17.96 7.09
C VAL A 318 -5.93 19.32 6.43
N GLY A 319 -6.88 20.13 6.88
CA GLY A 319 -7.04 21.49 6.39
C GLY A 319 -7.22 21.55 4.88
N TYR A 320 -6.27 22.17 4.18
CA TYR A 320 -6.32 22.35 2.72
C TYR A 320 -6.47 21.03 1.98
N GLU A 321 -5.76 19.98 2.39
CA GLU A 321 -5.81 18.67 1.73
C GLU A 321 -7.18 17.99 1.82
N MET A 322 -7.87 18.14 2.95
CA MET A 322 -9.24 17.61 3.12
C MET A 322 -10.30 18.48 2.46
N LEU A 323 -10.08 19.81 2.40
CA LEU A 323 -11.09 20.76 1.96
C LEU A 323 -10.96 21.12 0.47
N ALA A 324 -9.79 20.92 -0.14
CA ALA A 324 -9.50 21.33 -1.50
C ALA A 324 -8.80 20.23 -2.30
N GLU A 325 -7.47 20.12 -2.19
CA GLU A 325 -6.73 19.08 -2.91
C GLU A 325 -5.45 18.67 -2.15
N SER A 326 -4.97 17.48 -2.38
CA SER A 326 -3.72 17.00 -1.78
C SER A 326 -2.56 17.93 -2.06
N GLN A 327 -1.73 18.22 -1.04
CA GLN A 327 -0.59 19.13 -1.12
C GLN A 327 0.69 18.46 -0.61
N ARG A 328 1.79 18.76 -1.28
CA ARG A 328 3.10 18.19 -1.03
C ARG A 328 4.18 19.27 -1.01
N ASP A 329 5.10 19.21 -0.02
CA ASP A 329 6.30 20.04 0.04
C ASP A 329 7.51 19.31 -0.58
N LEU A 330 7.66 18.01 -0.33
CA LEU A 330 8.72 17.16 -0.87
C LEU A 330 8.34 16.66 -2.26
N THR A 331 9.18 16.88 -3.27
CA THR A 331 8.91 16.35 -4.61
C THR A 331 9.13 14.83 -4.66
N ALA A 332 8.52 14.16 -5.64
CA ALA A 332 8.68 12.72 -5.84
C ALA A 332 10.15 12.35 -6.07
N GLU A 333 10.88 13.16 -6.85
CA GLU A 333 12.30 12.97 -7.16
C GLU A 333 13.17 13.08 -5.89
N GLN A 334 12.91 14.08 -5.05
CA GLN A 334 13.62 14.26 -3.77
C GLN A 334 13.32 13.11 -2.80
N ALA A 335 12.07 12.66 -2.71
CA ALA A 335 11.68 11.52 -1.88
C ALA A 335 12.37 10.23 -2.35
N ALA A 336 12.34 9.96 -3.65
CA ALA A 336 13.01 8.79 -4.24
C ALA A 336 14.53 8.83 -3.99
N GLN A 337 15.16 9.99 -4.15
CA GLN A 337 16.60 10.14 -3.89
C GLN A 337 16.93 9.80 -2.43
N ARG A 338 16.17 10.32 -1.47
CA ARG A 338 16.39 10.02 -0.04
C ARG A 338 16.22 8.54 0.29
N LEU A 339 15.27 7.85 -0.37
CA LEU A 339 15.10 6.40 -0.22
C LEU A 339 16.23 5.61 -0.88
N ARG A 340 16.80 6.08 -1.99
CA ARG A 340 17.99 5.46 -2.61
C ARG A 340 19.27 5.65 -1.80
N ASP A 341 19.40 6.78 -1.10
CA ASP A 341 20.60 7.11 -0.32
C ASP A 341 20.80 6.23 0.91
N VAL A 342 19.76 5.51 1.35
CA VAL A 342 19.87 4.52 2.43
C VAL A 342 20.06 3.10 1.89
N SER A 343 20.67 2.23 2.71
CA SER A 343 20.88 0.81 2.39
C SER A 343 19.56 0.07 2.12
N ASP A 344 19.59 -0.95 1.29
CA ASP A 344 18.53 -1.96 1.14
C ASP A 344 18.74 -3.19 2.04
N VAL A 345 19.80 -3.21 2.83
CA VAL A 345 20.01 -4.12 3.97
C VAL A 345 19.48 -3.42 5.22
N HIS A 346 18.63 -4.10 6.00
CA HIS A 346 17.98 -3.51 7.16
C HIS A 346 19.00 -3.10 8.23
N TYR A 347 18.81 -1.93 8.89
CA TYR A 347 19.77 -1.34 9.85
C TYR A 347 20.06 -2.22 11.07
N LYS A 348 19.16 -3.17 11.41
CA LYS A 348 19.39 -4.16 12.47
C LYS A 348 20.23 -5.36 12.02
N GLU A 349 20.49 -5.51 10.72
CA GLU A 349 21.31 -6.58 10.15
C GLU A 349 22.74 -6.11 9.83
N CYS A 350 23.07 -4.81 10.08
CA CYS A 350 24.36 -4.19 9.81
C CYS A 350 25.31 -4.23 11.02
#